data_0cc123fab547ab2b5c6f433336c4acf0
#
_entry.id   0cc123fab547ab2b5c6f433336c4acf0
#
_cell.length_a   1.000
_cell.length_b   1.000
_cell.length_c   1.000
_cell.angle_alpha   90.00
_cell.angle_beta   90.00
_cell.angle_gamma   90.00
#
_symmetry.space_group_name_H-M   'P 1'
#
loop_
_entity.id
_entity.type
_entity.pdbx_description
1 polymer ?
#
loop_
_entity_poly.entity_id
_entity_poly.type
_entity_poly.pdbx_seq_one_letter_code
_entity_poly.pdbx_strand_id
1 'polypeptide(L)'
;ALMRRFYRITVDEPSAKVAKQILNGSAKYYEEFHSAKIQPDAINSAVDLSIRHMTDKRLPDKAFDLIDSACARQRQQEIDSPVITKELIEYECSKITGIPLDQLSDTTTNTGTNLIETEQKIKESVYGQDEVIDKVMEKVYVSKAGLSMPNKPTGVFLFLGPTGTGKTEVAKQLSENLSMKLLRYDMSEYQEKHSVARFVGAPPGYVGYEDSNLSGGLLIRDIDRNPNCVILFDEIEKAHPDVTNVLLQLMDEGYVTGSNGKRADARNAIIIMTSNLGSEAGEKNSIGFGSLERTGEDEKAMKEFFRPEFRNR
;
A
#
# COMPACT_ATOMS: atom_id res chain seq x y z
N ALA A 1 -21.71 5.91 -38.47
CA ALA A 1 -21.24 5.35 -39.77
C ALA A 1 -19.76 4.93 -39.77
N LEU A 2 -18.89 5.57 -39.00
CA LEU A 2 -17.41 5.25 -38.91
C LEU A 2 -17.14 3.91 -38.22
N MET A 3 -17.86 3.57 -37.15
CA MET A 3 -17.63 2.33 -36.35
C MET A 3 -17.79 1.02 -37.14
N ARG A 4 -18.51 1.03 -38.29
CA ARG A 4 -18.65 -0.17 -39.13
C ARG A 4 -17.44 -0.49 -40.00
N ARG A 5 -16.43 0.39 -40.02
CA ARG A 5 -15.24 0.25 -40.85
C ARG A 5 -13.97 -0.14 -40.03
N PHE A 6 -14.10 -0.25 -38.70
CA PHE A 6 -12.98 -0.62 -37.83
C PHE A 6 -13.23 -2.00 -37.24
N TYR A 7 -12.22 -2.86 -37.32
CA TYR A 7 -12.18 -4.08 -36.54
C TYR A 7 -11.56 -3.76 -35.18
N ARG A 8 -12.24 -4.13 -34.11
CA ARG A 8 -11.71 -4.00 -32.75
C ARG A 8 -10.77 -5.17 -32.49
N ILE A 9 -9.50 -4.87 -32.32
CA ILE A 9 -8.46 -5.82 -31.91
C ILE A 9 -8.03 -5.41 -30.50
N THR A 10 -8.11 -6.32 -29.54
CA THR A 10 -7.61 -6.10 -28.17
C THR A 10 -6.13 -6.51 -28.14
N VAL A 11 -5.29 -5.62 -27.63
CA VAL A 11 -3.87 -5.90 -27.41
C VAL A 11 -3.66 -5.87 -25.90
N ASP A 12 -3.41 -7.04 -25.33
CA ASP A 12 -3.24 -7.20 -23.89
C ASP A 12 -1.79 -6.94 -23.46
N GLU A 13 -1.60 -6.60 -22.18
CA GLU A 13 -0.29 -6.44 -21.56
C GLU A 13 0.48 -7.76 -21.59
N PRO A 14 1.76 -7.77 -22.02
CA PRO A 14 2.54 -9.00 -22.08
C PRO A 14 2.82 -9.55 -20.68
N SER A 15 2.91 -10.88 -20.59
CA SER A 15 3.34 -11.53 -19.35
C SER A 15 4.81 -11.19 -19.01
N ALA A 16 5.21 -11.32 -17.74
CA ALA A 16 6.59 -11.09 -17.31
C ALA A 16 7.63 -11.83 -18.17
N LYS A 17 7.35 -13.09 -18.53
CA LYS A 17 8.22 -13.91 -19.39
C LYS A 17 8.38 -13.30 -20.78
N VAL A 18 7.28 -12.86 -21.39
CA VAL A 18 7.28 -12.24 -22.72
C VAL A 18 7.96 -10.86 -22.63
N ALA A 19 7.71 -10.08 -21.59
CA ALA A 19 8.38 -8.79 -21.39
C ALA A 19 9.90 -8.95 -21.27
N LYS A 20 10.40 -9.94 -20.51
CA LYS A 20 11.84 -10.24 -20.45
C LYS A 20 12.42 -10.60 -21.83
N GLN A 21 11.69 -11.31 -22.65
CA GLN A 21 12.12 -11.63 -24.03
C GLN A 21 12.15 -10.36 -24.91
N ILE A 22 11.15 -9.49 -24.80
CA ILE A 22 11.10 -8.22 -25.54
C ILE A 22 12.30 -7.33 -25.17
N LEU A 23 12.56 -7.16 -23.85
CA LEU A 23 13.67 -6.34 -23.37
C LEU A 23 15.02 -6.91 -23.81
N ASN A 24 15.24 -8.22 -23.71
CA ASN A 24 16.46 -8.87 -24.20
C ASN A 24 16.67 -8.66 -25.71
N GLY A 25 15.60 -8.77 -26.50
CA GLY A 25 15.66 -8.51 -27.94
C GLY A 25 15.97 -7.06 -28.30
N SER A 26 15.54 -6.13 -27.47
CA SER A 26 15.73 -4.69 -27.66
C SER A 26 16.99 -4.14 -26.98
N ALA A 27 17.61 -4.89 -26.08
CA ALA A 27 18.76 -4.44 -25.28
C ALA A 27 19.89 -3.86 -26.13
N LYS A 28 20.20 -4.50 -27.27
CA LYS A 28 21.25 -4.06 -28.19
C LYS A 28 21.04 -2.62 -28.67
N TYR A 29 19.78 -2.20 -28.93
CA TYR A 29 19.51 -0.84 -29.41
C TYR A 29 19.77 0.19 -28.27
N TYR A 30 19.45 -0.14 -27.03
CA TYR A 30 19.75 0.70 -25.88
C TYR A 30 21.24 0.75 -25.59
N GLU A 31 21.95 -0.38 -25.72
CA GLU A 31 23.40 -0.46 -25.57
C GLU A 31 24.13 0.42 -26.59
N GLU A 32 23.71 0.38 -27.85
CA GLU A 32 24.27 1.21 -28.92
C GLU A 32 23.96 2.70 -28.70
N PHE A 33 22.72 3.04 -28.33
CA PHE A 33 22.29 4.43 -28.13
C PHE A 33 22.97 5.10 -26.93
N HIS A 34 23.12 4.39 -25.82
CA HIS A 34 23.72 4.91 -24.59
C HIS A 34 25.22 4.59 -24.46
N SER A 35 25.81 3.88 -25.41
CA SER A 35 27.20 3.38 -25.34
C SER A 35 27.47 2.61 -24.03
N ALA A 36 26.53 1.80 -23.59
CA ALA A 36 26.53 1.05 -22.33
C ALA A 36 26.41 -0.45 -22.60
N LYS A 37 26.75 -1.29 -21.62
CA LYS A 37 26.43 -2.73 -21.61
C LYS A 37 25.40 -3.03 -20.56
N ILE A 38 24.36 -3.80 -20.92
CA ILE A 38 23.27 -4.17 -20.02
C ILE A 38 23.41 -5.63 -19.62
N GLN A 39 23.56 -5.89 -18.32
CA GLN A 39 23.64 -7.26 -17.82
C GLN A 39 22.27 -7.95 -17.90
N PRO A 40 22.21 -9.26 -18.19
CA PRO A 40 20.94 -10.01 -18.20
C PRO A 40 20.18 -9.93 -16.88
N ASP A 41 20.87 -9.87 -15.75
CA ASP A 41 20.27 -9.73 -14.43
C ASP A 41 19.63 -8.36 -14.24
N ALA A 42 20.19 -7.30 -14.84
CA ALA A 42 19.57 -5.98 -14.84
C ALA A 42 18.23 -5.98 -15.60
N ILE A 43 18.15 -6.68 -16.74
CA ILE A 43 16.90 -6.81 -17.50
C ILE A 43 15.86 -7.58 -16.69
N ASN A 44 16.23 -8.69 -16.07
CA ASN A 44 15.34 -9.45 -15.21
C ASN A 44 14.81 -8.60 -14.05
N SER A 45 15.72 -7.90 -13.38
CA SER A 45 15.39 -7.01 -12.27
C SER A 45 14.47 -5.85 -12.69
N ALA A 46 14.70 -5.23 -13.86
CA ALA A 46 13.86 -4.17 -14.39
C ALA A 46 12.40 -4.62 -14.59
N VAL A 47 12.20 -5.84 -15.13
CA VAL A 47 10.85 -6.38 -15.29
C VAL A 47 10.22 -6.70 -13.94
N ASP A 48 10.93 -7.41 -13.06
CA ASP A 48 10.39 -7.88 -11.79
C ASP A 48 10.07 -6.73 -10.83
N LEU A 49 10.96 -5.73 -10.72
CA LEU A 49 10.74 -4.54 -9.91
C LEU A 49 9.62 -3.65 -10.47
N SER A 50 9.57 -3.47 -11.79
CA SER A 50 8.50 -2.69 -12.40
C SER A 50 7.12 -3.32 -12.18
N ILE A 51 7.00 -4.65 -12.18
CA ILE A 51 5.74 -5.34 -11.87
C ILE A 51 5.34 -5.11 -10.42
N ARG A 52 6.30 -5.23 -9.49
CA ARG A 52 6.04 -5.15 -8.04
C ARG A 52 5.74 -3.73 -7.57
N HIS A 53 6.42 -2.72 -8.13
CA HIS A 53 6.47 -1.38 -7.54
C HIS A 53 5.98 -0.25 -8.47
N MET A 54 5.81 -0.49 -9.77
CA MET A 54 5.30 0.50 -10.73
C MET A 54 3.94 0.07 -11.27
N THR A 55 2.88 0.55 -10.62
CA THR A 55 1.49 0.15 -10.92
C THR A 55 0.78 1.09 -11.89
N ASP A 56 1.30 2.30 -12.07
CA ASP A 56 0.76 3.37 -12.90
C ASP A 56 0.98 3.14 -14.41
N LYS A 57 2.00 2.36 -14.77
CA LYS A 57 2.37 2.04 -16.15
C LYS A 57 2.25 0.54 -16.43
N ARG A 58 2.25 0.18 -17.72
CA ARG A 58 2.13 -1.20 -18.17
C ARG A 58 3.43 -1.73 -18.76
N LEU A 59 3.57 -3.06 -18.77
CA LEU A 59 4.66 -3.74 -19.49
C LEU A 59 4.43 -3.63 -21.00
N PRO A 60 5.52 -3.59 -21.81
CA PRO A 60 6.94 -3.57 -21.40
C PRO A 60 7.48 -2.18 -21.05
N ASP A 61 6.72 -1.12 -21.28
CA ASP A 61 7.11 0.29 -21.23
C ASP A 61 7.77 0.66 -19.87
N LYS A 62 7.13 0.32 -18.76
CA LYS A 62 7.66 0.59 -17.42
C LYS A 62 9.02 -0.04 -17.12
N ALA A 63 9.33 -1.18 -17.73
CA ALA A 63 10.63 -1.82 -17.57
C ALA A 63 11.70 -1.18 -18.48
N PHE A 64 11.30 -0.70 -19.66
CA PHE A 64 12.17 0.11 -20.51
C PHE A 64 12.54 1.43 -19.85
N ASP A 65 11.59 2.11 -19.21
CA ASP A 65 11.85 3.36 -18.49
C ASP A 65 12.94 3.21 -17.42
N LEU A 66 12.95 2.08 -16.68
CA LEU A 66 14.00 1.79 -15.70
C LEU A 66 15.38 1.62 -16.34
N ILE A 67 15.45 0.87 -17.46
CA ILE A 67 16.70 0.66 -18.17
C ILE A 67 17.20 1.96 -18.78
N ASP A 68 16.33 2.73 -19.42
CA ASP A 68 16.67 4.01 -20.04
C ASP A 68 17.18 5.01 -18.99
N SER A 69 16.48 5.12 -17.86
CA SER A 69 16.88 5.98 -16.74
C SER A 69 18.26 5.60 -16.17
N ALA A 70 18.51 4.29 -16.01
CA ALA A 70 19.80 3.80 -15.52
C ALA A 70 20.94 4.11 -16.51
N CYS A 71 20.71 3.90 -17.80
CA CYS A 71 21.66 4.22 -18.86
C CYS A 71 21.92 5.74 -18.92
N ALA A 72 20.88 6.56 -18.93
CA ALA A 72 20.98 8.01 -19.00
C ALA A 72 21.76 8.57 -17.82
N ARG A 73 21.56 8.02 -16.62
CA ARG A 73 22.30 8.41 -15.43
C ARG A 73 23.78 8.13 -15.53
N GLN A 74 24.17 6.93 -16.00
CA GLN A 74 25.58 6.57 -16.15
C GLN A 74 26.28 7.45 -17.17
N ARG A 75 25.55 7.84 -18.23
CA ARG A 75 26.05 8.80 -19.22
C ARG A 75 26.28 10.18 -18.62
N GLN A 76 25.42 10.65 -17.69
CA GLN A 76 25.62 11.92 -16.98
C GLN A 76 26.86 11.91 -16.06
N GLN A 77 27.28 10.76 -15.59
CA GLN A 77 28.48 10.59 -14.77
C GLN A 77 29.78 10.48 -15.59
N GLU A 78 29.71 10.62 -16.92
CA GLU A 78 30.85 10.57 -17.85
C GLU A 78 31.68 9.28 -17.74
N ILE A 79 31.04 8.16 -17.40
CA ILE A 79 31.69 6.87 -17.30
C ILE A 79 31.84 6.28 -18.70
N ASP A 80 33.07 5.98 -19.10
CA ASP A 80 33.33 5.31 -20.36
C ASP A 80 32.84 3.86 -20.37
N SER A 81 31.97 3.50 -21.34
CA SER A 81 31.39 2.17 -21.51
C SER A 81 30.76 1.60 -20.21
N PRO A 82 29.74 2.28 -19.63
CA PRO A 82 29.17 1.89 -18.37
C PRO A 82 28.47 0.52 -18.47
N VAL A 83 28.55 -0.25 -17.39
CA VAL A 83 27.84 -1.51 -17.26
C VAL A 83 26.62 -1.31 -16.39
N ILE A 84 25.44 -1.56 -16.95
CA ILE A 84 24.19 -1.46 -16.23
C ILE A 84 23.96 -2.76 -15.44
N THR A 85 24.01 -2.66 -14.13
CA THR A 85 23.87 -3.78 -13.21
C THR A 85 22.51 -3.80 -12.54
N LYS A 86 22.18 -4.88 -11.84
CA LYS A 86 20.97 -5.02 -11.04
C LYS A 86 20.84 -3.89 -10.02
N GLU A 87 21.91 -3.54 -9.33
CA GLU A 87 21.95 -2.51 -8.29
C GLU A 87 21.59 -1.10 -8.83
N LEU A 88 22.00 -0.82 -10.08
CA LEU A 88 21.64 0.44 -10.73
C LEU A 88 20.14 0.50 -11.05
N ILE A 89 19.55 -0.60 -11.47
CA ILE A 89 18.10 -0.70 -11.70
C ILE A 89 17.33 -0.55 -10.39
N GLU A 90 17.78 -1.20 -9.32
CA GLU A 90 17.20 -1.05 -7.98
C GLU A 90 17.27 0.41 -7.52
N TYR A 91 18.38 1.07 -7.73
CA TYR A 91 18.56 2.48 -7.40
C TYR A 91 17.60 3.40 -8.20
N GLU A 92 17.45 3.20 -9.50
CA GLU A 92 16.50 3.99 -10.31
C GLU A 92 15.04 3.69 -9.91
N CYS A 93 14.72 2.42 -9.63
CA CYS A 93 13.41 2.06 -9.11
C CYS A 93 13.12 2.77 -7.78
N SER A 94 14.09 2.79 -6.86
CA SER A 94 13.99 3.52 -5.58
C SER A 94 13.68 5.01 -5.78
N LYS A 95 14.36 5.65 -6.73
CA LYS A 95 14.12 7.07 -7.04
C LYS A 95 12.74 7.36 -7.61
N ILE A 96 12.28 6.50 -8.52
CA ILE A 96 10.99 6.69 -9.20
C ILE A 96 9.83 6.40 -8.24
N THR A 97 9.95 5.34 -7.44
CA THR A 97 8.88 4.87 -6.54
C THR A 97 8.93 5.49 -5.14
N GLY A 98 10.06 6.09 -4.75
CA GLY A 98 10.29 6.57 -3.39
C GLY A 98 10.49 5.47 -2.35
N ILE A 99 10.63 4.19 -2.77
CA ILE A 99 10.87 3.06 -1.89
C ILE A 99 12.36 2.97 -1.57
N PRO A 100 12.76 2.86 -0.29
CA PRO A 100 14.17 2.70 0.09
C PRO A 100 14.82 1.47 -0.56
N LEU A 101 16.12 1.59 -0.88
CA LEU A 101 16.89 0.54 -1.56
C LEU A 101 16.93 -0.80 -0.82
N ASP A 102 16.97 -0.77 0.49
CA ASP A 102 16.94 -1.92 1.37
C ASP A 102 15.65 -2.74 1.27
N GLN A 103 14.57 -2.13 0.80
CA GLN A 103 13.29 -2.79 0.54
C GLN A 103 13.16 -3.32 -0.89
N LEU A 104 13.99 -2.86 -1.83
CA LEU A 104 13.98 -3.29 -3.23
C LEU A 104 14.97 -4.42 -3.51
N SER A 105 16.07 -4.49 -2.76
CA SER A 105 17.09 -5.52 -2.96
C SER A 105 16.58 -6.91 -2.52
N ASP A 106 16.53 -7.85 -3.45
CA ASP A 106 16.17 -9.27 -3.24
C ASP A 106 17.22 -10.06 -2.42
N THR A 107 18.03 -9.41 -1.60
CA THR A 107 18.97 -10.11 -0.73
C THR A 107 18.16 -10.78 0.39
N THR A 108 17.57 -11.91 0.06
CA THR A 108 16.75 -12.78 0.92
C THR A 108 17.38 -13.13 2.28
N THR A 109 18.68 -12.98 2.39
CA THR A 109 19.42 -13.21 3.64
C THR A 109 19.39 -12.03 4.62
N ASN A 110 19.29 -10.78 4.12
CA ASN A 110 19.27 -9.59 4.98
C ASN A 110 17.85 -9.16 5.36
N THR A 111 16.84 -9.44 4.50
CA THR A 111 15.47 -9.01 4.76
C THR A 111 14.87 -9.65 6.00
N GLY A 112 15.15 -10.95 6.23
CA GLY A 112 14.67 -11.67 7.42
C GLY A 112 15.28 -11.14 8.71
N THR A 113 16.58 -10.87 8.72
CA THR A 113 17.30 -10.35 9.90
C THR A 113 16.85 -8.92 10.21
N ASN A 114 16.74 -8.07 9.21
CA ASN A 114 16.26 -6.69 9.37
C ASN A 114 14.82 -6.62 9.90
N LEU A 115 13.93 -7.51 9.48
CA LEU A 115 12.54 -7.52 9.96
C LEU A 115 12.45 -8.00 11.43
N ILE A 116 13.27 -8.95 11.85
CA ILE A 116 13.35 -9.40 13.26
C ILE A 116 13.87 -8.27 14.16
N GLU A 117 14.92 -7.57 13.72
CA GLU A 117 15.42 -6.39 14.43
C GLU A 117 14.39 -5.27 14.49
N THR A 118 13.64 -5.08 13.41
CA THR A 118 12.55 -4.11 13.32
C THR A 118 11.45 -4.44 14.33
N GLU A 119 11.04 -5.69 14.41
CA GLU A 119 10.05 -6.16 15.39
C GLU A 119 10.51 -5.89 16.83
N GLN A 120 11.77 -6.20 17.15
CA GLN A 120 12.34 -5.93 18.48
C GLN A 120 12.34 -4.43 18.81
N LYS A 121 12.73 -3.56 17.86
CA LYS A 121 12.70 -2.11 18.05
C LYS A 121 11.29 -1.58 18.30
N ILE A 122 10.28 -2.13 17.61
CA ILE A 122 8.88 -1.75 17.83
C ILE A 122 8.44 -2.15 19.23
N LYS A 123 8.78 -3.38 19.69
CA LYS A 123 8.46 -3.86 21.04
C LYS A 123 9.15 -3.04 22.14
N GLU A 124 10.38 -2.60 21.90
CA GLU A 124 11.08 -1.70 22.80
C GLU A 124 10.46 -0.30 22.89
N SER A 125 9.81 0.16 21.82
CA SER A 125 9.17 1.47 21.75
C SER A 125 7.73 1.48 22.28
N VAL A 126 7.02 0.34 22.19
CA VAL A 126 5.61 0.22 22.59
C VAL A 126 5.46 -0.90 23.63
N TYR A 127 5.47 -0.52 24.88
CA TYR A 127 5.39 -1.47 26.00
C TYR A 127 4.00 -2.09 26.16
N GLY A 128 3.96 -3.40 26.39
CA GLY A 128 2.73 -4.12 26.74
C GLY A 128 1.79 -4.43 25.56
N GLN A 129 2.26 -4.28 24.32
CA GLN A 129 1.51 -4.60 23.11
C GLN A 129 2.24 -5.66 22.24
N ASP A 130 3.05 -6.50 22.85
CA ASP A 130 3.89 -7.48 22.13
C ASP A 130 3.04 -8.42 21.25
N GLU A 131 1.93 -8.94 21.77
CA GLU A 131 1.04 -9.84 21.02
C GLU A 131 0.43 -9.16 19.77
N VAL A 132 0.12 -7.87 19.88
CA VAL A 132 -0.41 -7.09 18.74
C VAL A 132 0.68 -6.92 17.69
N ILE A 133 1.90 -6.59 18.12
CA ILE A 133 3.05 -6.40 17.25
C ILE A 133 3.38 -7.71 16.54
N ASP A 134 3.40 -8.85 17.25
CA ASP A 134 3.65 -10.17 16.69
C ASP A 134 2.66 -10.52 15.57
N LYS A 135 1.36 -10.31 15.81
CA LYS A 135 0.30 -10.57 14.82
C LYS A 135 0.43 -9.70 13.56
N VAL A 136 0.81 -8.43 13.74
CA VAL A 136 1.03 -7.53 12.60
C VAL A 136 2.28 -7.95 11.83
N MET A 137 3.38 -8.22 12.54
CA MET A 137 4.65 -8.61 11.91
C MET A 137 4.54 -9.96 11.20
N GLU A 138 3.77 -10.92 11.71
CA GLU A 138 3.48 -12.17 11.00
C GLU A 138 2.95 -11.93 9.58
N LYS A 139 2.00 -11.00 9.42
CA LYS A 139 1.45 -10.64 8.10
C LYS A 139 2.47 -9.94 7.22
N VAL A 140 3.31 -9.08 7.82
CA VAL A 140 4.41 -8.42 7.11
C VAL A 140 5.42 -9.45 6.61
N TYR A 141 5.79 -10.45 7.42
CA TYR A 141 6.68 -11.55 7.00
C TYR A 141 6.11 -12.33 5.83
N VAL A 142 4.83 -12.73 5.90
CA VAL A 142 4.13 -13.45 4.82
C VAL A 142 4.12 -12.64 3.53
N SER A 143 3.86 -11.33 3.65
CA SER A 143 3.85 -10.42 2.49
C SER A 143 5.23 -10.27 1.86
N LYS A 144 6.26 -10.05 2.68
CA LYS A 144 7.65 -9.91 2.19
C LYS A 144 8.20 -11.23 1.61
N ALA A 145 7.71 -12.37 2.07
CA ALA A 145 8.01 -13.67 1.48
C ALA A 145 7.30 -13.94 0.14
N GLY A 146 6.46 -13.00 -0.33
CA GLY A 146 5.70 -13.16 -1.59
C GLY A 146 4.56 -14.18 -1.51
N LEU A 147 4.13 -14.54 -0.30
CA LEU A 147 3.09 -15.53 -0.04
C LEU A 147 1.69 -14.89 0.16
N SER A 148 1.58 -13.57 0.05
CA SER A 148 0.32 -12.85 0.15
C SER A 148 -0.59 -13.08 -1.06
N MET A 149 -1.89 -12.94 -0.84
CA MET A 149 -2.85 -12.96 -1.95
C MET A 149 -2.62 -11.75 -2.87
N PRO A 150 -2.54 -11.95 -4.21
CA PRO A 150 -2.10 -10.91 -5.14
C PRO A 150 -3.01 -9.67 -5.22
N ASN A 151 -4.25 -9.78 -4.76
CA ASN A 151 -5.26 -8.72 -4.87
C ASN A 151 -5.72 -8.18 -3.52
N LYS A 152 -4.93 -8.34 -2.46
CA LYS A 152 -5.28 -7.84 -1.12
C LYS A 152 -4.18 -6.98 -0.54
N PRO A 153 -4.50 -6.07 0.40
CA PRO A 153 -3.50 -5.35 1.18
C PRO A 153 -2.56 -6.30 1.93
N THR A 154 -1.36 -5.82 2.27
CA THR A 154 -0.37 -6.57 3.07
C THR A 154 -0.98 -7.12 4.37
N GLY A 155 -1.79 -6.31 5.04
CA GLY A 155 -2.54 -6.70 6.22
C GLY A 155 -3.64 -5.70 6.54
N VAL A 156 -4.72 -6.19 7.16
CA VAL A 156 -5.83 -5.38 7.65
C VAL A 156 -6.05 -5.73 9.12
N PHE A 157 -6.00 -4.73 9.99
CA PHE A 157 -6.08 -4.92 11.43
C PHE A 157 -7.10 -3.98 12.05
N LEU A 158 -7.86 -4.49 13.00
CA LEU A 158 -8.75 -3.72 13.85
C LEU A 158 -8.25 -3.77 15.29
N PHE A 159 -7.82 -2.61 15.82
CA PHE A 159 -7.36 -2.46 17.19
C PHE A 159 -8.51 -1.99 18.07
N LEU A 160 -8.95 -2.86 18.97
CA LEU A 160 -10.03 -2.58 19.93
C LEU A 160 -9.43 -2.28 21.31
N GLY A 161 -10.06 -1.40 22.05
CA GLY A 161 -9.69 -1.13 23.45
C GLY A 161 -9.90 0.33 23.86
N PRO A 162 -9.73 0.63 25.16
CA PRO A 162 -9.90 1.97 25.71
C PRO A 162 -8.98 3.01 25.08
N THR A 163 -9.36 4.28 25.17
CA THR A 163 -8.50 5.40 24.79
C THR A 163 -7.21 5.39 25.64
N GLY A 164 -6.08 5.72 25.03
CA GLY A 164 -4.79 5.78 25.73
C GLY A 164 -4.02 4.46 25.84
N THR A 165 -4.52 3.35 25.29
CA THR A 165 -3.83 2.03 25.31
C THR A 165 -2.70 1.89 24.30
N GLY A 166 -2.38 2.94 23.53
CA GLY A 166 -1.25 2.91 22.57
C GLY A 166 -1.61 2.48 21.15
N LYS A 167 -2.90 2.29 20.82
CA LYS A 167 -3.33 1.84 19.46
C LYS A 167 -2.73 2.68 18.33
N THR A 168 -2.82 3.99 18.44
CA THR A 168 -2.27 4.93 17.45
C THR A 168 -0.73 4.93 17.46
N GLU A 169 -0.10 4.74 18.63
CA GLU A 169 1.36 4.68 18.74
C GLU A 169 1.92 3.42 18.08
N VAL A 170 1.25 2.27 18.19
CA VAL A 170 1.64 1.06 17.45
C VAL A 170 1.69 1.33 15.95
N ALA A 171 0.66 1.97 15.39
CA ALA A 171 0.62 2.30 13.96
C ALA A 171 1.76 3.25 13.54
N LYS A 172 2.09 4.22 14.40
CA LYS A 172 3.18 5.17 14.17
C LYS A 172 4.53 4.45 14.21
N GLN A 173 4.79 3.66 15.24
CA GLN A 173 6.04 2.92 15.38
C GLN A 173 6.24 1.89 14.26
N LEU A 174 5.16 1.22 13.81
CA LEU A 174 5.18 0.37 12.62
C LEU A 174 5.62 1.15 11.38
N SER A 175 5.03 2.33 11.14
CA SER A 175 5.36 3.15 9.97
C SER A 175 6.81 3.63 9.98
N GLU A 176 7.31 4.08 11.12
CA GLU A 176 8.68 4.58 11.29
C GLU A 176 9.71 3.46 11.10
N ASN A 177 9.52 2.32 11.78
CA ASN A 177 10.49 1.22 11.73
C ASN A 177 10.43 0.40 10.44
N LEU A 178 9.29 0.36 9.75
CA LEU A 178 9.18 -0.24 8.41
C LEU A 178 9.53 0.74 7.28
N SER A 179 9.94 1.97 7.59
CA SER A 179 10.22 3.04 6.62
C SER A 179 9.06 3.26 5.64
N MET A 180 7.82 3.16 6.15
CA MET A 180 6.58 3.38 5.40
C MET A 180 5.98 4.72 5.77
N LYS A 181 5.27 5.37 4.84
CA LYS A 181 4.57 6.61 5.14
C LYS A 181 3.32 6.35 5.98
N LEU A 182 3.15 7.05 7.09
CA LEU A 182 1.88 7.03 7.84
C LEU A 182 0.87 7.98 7.19
N LEU A 183 -0.27 7.44 6.79
CA LEU A 183 -1.46 8.17 6.36
C LEU A 183 -2.51 8.03 7.45
N ARG A 184 -2.74 9.08 8.23
CA ARG A 184 -3.69 9.07 9.34
C ARG A 184 -4.94 9.85 8.99
N TYR A 185 -6.09 9.24 9.24
CA TYR A 185 -7.41 9.83 9.07
C TYR A 185 -8.23 9.64 10.34
N ASP A 186 -8.65 10.74 10.95
CA ASP A 186 -9.59 10.74 12.07
C ASP A 186 -11.01 10.66 11.54
N MET A 187 -11.69 9.56 11.82
CA MET A 187 -13.03 9.31 11.29
C MET A 187 -14.10 10.24 11.90
N SER A 188 -13.80 10.91 12.98
CA SER A 188 -14.67 11.96 13.54
C SER A 188 -14.85 13.15 12.58
N GLU A 189 -13.88 13.41 11.68
CA GLU A 189 -13.98 14.44 10.66
C GLU A 189 -14.87 14.02 9.45
N TYR A 190 -15.18 12.72 9.34
CA TYR A 190 -15.90 12.13 8.20
C TYR A 190 -17.26 11.54 8.59
N GLN A 191 -17.93 12.17 9.53
CA GLN A 191 -19.27 11.77 9.98
C GLN A 191 -20.36 12.24 9.03
N GLU A 192 -20.16 13.37 8.36
CA GLU A 192 -21.16 14.01 7.52
C GLU A 192 -20.89 13.73 6.03
N LYS A 193 -21.98 13.65 5.25
CA LYS A 193 -21.92 13.28 3.82
C LYS A 193 -21.02 14.18 2.97
N HIS A 194 -20.96 15.48 3.28
CA HIS A 194 -20.08 16.39 2.55
C HIS A 194 -18.58 16.15 2.84
N SER A 195 -18.24 15.73 4.05
CA SER A 195 -16.87 15.34 4.41
C SER A 195 -16.44 14.07 3.69
N VAL A 196 -17.37 13.12 3.51
CA VAL A 196 -17.13 11.89 2.73
C VAL A 196 -16.79 12.22 1.27
N ALA A 197 -17.50 13.17 0.67
CA ALA A 197 -17.22 13.61 -0.70
C ALA A 197 -15.80 14.17 -0.85
N ARG A 198 -15.29 14.86 0.16
CA ARG A 198 -13.91 15.34 0.20
C ARG A 198 -12.90 14.18 0.38
N PHE A 199 -13.27 13.15 1.14
CA PHE A 199 -12.41 12.01 1.45
C PHE A 199 -12.23 11.07 0.25
N VAL A 200 -13.34 10.71 -0.42
CA VAL A 200 -13.35 9.72 -1.53
C VAL A 200 -13.44 10.39 -2.89
N GLY A 201 -13.82 11.66 -2.92
CA GLY A 201 -14.10 12.43 -4.14
C GLY A 201 -15.59 12.70 -4.35
N ALA A 202 -15.90 13.90 -4.83
CA ALA A 202 -17.27 14.31 -5.13
C ALA A 202 -17.77 13.65 -6.42
N PRO A 203 -19.01 13.12 -6.45
CA PRO A 203 -19.63 12.68 -7.70
C PRO A 203 -19.74 13.83 -8.72
N PRO A 204 -19.75 13.53 -10.03
CA PRO A 204 -19.96 14.54 -11.06
C PRO A 204 -21.22 15.38 -10.81
N GLY A 205 -21.08 16.71 -10.88
CA GLY A 205 -22.19 17.65 -10.69
C GLY A 205 -22.33 18.24 -9.28
N TYR A 206 -21.49 17.84 -8.32
CA TYR A 206 -21.41 18.51 -7.00
C TYR A 206 -20.44 19.68 -7.02
N VAL A 207 -20.72 20.70 -6.18
CA VAL A 207 -19.85 21.87 -5.99
C VAL A 207 -18.48 21.38 -5.46
N GLY A 208 -17.38 21.74 -6.17
CA GLY A 208 -16.01 21.29 -5.86
C GLY A 208 -15.47 20.19 -6.79
N TYR A 209 -16.29 19.67 -7.73
CA TYR A 209 -15.81 18.69 -8.73
C TYR A 209 -14.80 19.30 -9.72
N GLU A 210 -14.87 20.60 -9.99
CA GLU A 210 -13.97 21.30 -10.94
C GLU A 210 -12.57 21.59 -10.39
N ASP A 211 -12.38 21.54 -9.08
CA ASP A 211 -11.05 21.65 -8.49
C ASP A 211 -10.27 20.36 -8.73
N SER A 212 -9.35 20.40 -9.69
CA SER A 212 -8.52 19.26 -10.13
C SER A 212 -7.73 18.59 -8.98
N ASN A 213 -7.51 19.30 -7.88
CA ASN A 213 -6.86 18.78 -6.67
C ASN A 213 -7.81 18.03 -5.72
N LEU A 214 -9.12 18.22 -5.83
CA LEU A 214 -10.15 17.61 -4.96
C LEU A 214 -11.00 16.55 -5.70
N SER A 215 -10.98 16.53 -7.03
CA SER A 215 -11.81 15.65 -7.85
C SER A 215 -11.54 14.15 -7.65
N GLY A 216 -10.35 13.79 -7.19
CA GLY A 216 -9.96 12.39 -6.94
C GLY A 216 -10.20 11.88 -5.52
N GLY A 217 -10.50 12.75 -4.55
CA GLY A 217 -10.57 12.42 -3.13
C GLY A 217 -9.19 12.38 -2.42
N LEU A 218 -9.22 12.73 -1.14
CA LEU A 218 -8.01 12.80 -0.31
C LEU A 218 -7.32 11.44 -0.19
N LEU A 219 -8.09 10.40 0.17
CA LEU A 219 -7.59 9.03 0.35
C LEU A 219 -6.89 8.51 -0.91
N ILE A 220 -7.53 8.68 -2.07
CA ILE A 220 -7.03 8.18 -3.34
C ILE A 220 -5.73 8.87 -3.73
N ARG A 221 -5.70 10.19 -3.59
CA ARG A 221 -4.49 10.98 -3.87
C ARG A 221 -3.31 10.59 -2.97
N ASP A 222 -3.58 10.38 -1.68
CA ASP A 222 -2.54 10.11 -0.70
C ASP A 222 -1.99 8.68 -0.86
N ILE A 223 -2.83 7.68 -1.18
CA ILE A 223 -2.40 6.31 -1.53
C ILE A 223 -1.62 6.31 -2.85
N ASP A 224 -2.12 7.01 -3.88
CA ASP A 224 -1.46 7.10 -5.18
C ASP A 224 -0.04 7.67 -5.08
N ARG A 225 0.16 8.66 -4.20
CA ARG A 225 1.47 9.23 -3.92
C ARG A 225 2.37 8.34 -3.06
N ASN A 226 1.77 7.49 -2.25
CA ASN A 226 2.48 6.65 -1.29
C ASN A 226 1.89 5.22 -1.30
N PRO A 227 2.14 4.41 -2.35
CA PRO A 227 1.55 3.08 -2.47
C PRO A 227 2.06 2.10 -1.39
N ASN A 228 3.23 2.39 -0.81
CA ASN A 228 3.82 1.64 0.29
C ASN A 228 3.67 2.44 1.60
N CYS A 229 2.51 2.31 2.25
CA CYS A 229 2.14 3.12 3.40
C CYS A 229 1.44 2.31 4.50
N VAL A 230 1.43 2.87 5.70
CA VAL A 230 0.55 2.46 6.79
C VAL A 230 -0.64 3.41 6.79
N ILE A 231 -1.84 2.90 6.60
CA ILE A 231 -3.08 3.69 6.61
C ILE A 231 -3.77 3.47 7.95
N LEU A 232 -3.90 4.52 8.72
CA LEU A 232 -4.56 4.50 10.02
C LEU A 232 -5.90 5.22 9.94
N PHE A 233 -6.99 4.49 10.15
CA PHE A 233 -8.33 5.01 10.36
C PHE A 233 -8.64 5.05 11.85
N ASP A 234 -8.56 6.21 12.43
CA ASP A 234 -8.75 6.40 13.88
C ASP A 234 -10.24 6.59 14.18
N GLU A 235 -10.75 5.92 15.23
CA GLU A 235 -12.15 5.94 15.67
C GLU A 235 -13.17 5.58 14.57
N ILE A 236 -13.00 4.40 13.98
CA ILE A 236 -13.79 3.93 12.81
C ILE A 236 -15.30 3.90 13.09
N GLU A 237 -15.72 3.77 14.35
CA GLU A 237 -17.11 3.80 14.76
C GLU A 237 -17.80 5.14 14.51
N LYS A 238 -17.04 6.22 14.32
CA LYS A 238 -17.56 7.55 14.03
C LYS A 238 -17.74 7.80 12.52
N ALA A 239 -17.21 6.93 11.69
CA ALA A 239 -17.25 7.09 10.23
C ALA A 239 -18.67 7.04 9.67
N HIS A 240 -18.95 7.87 8.66
CA HIS A 240 -20.18 7.74 7.89
C HIS A 240 -20.24 6.37 7.18
N PRO A 241 -21.43 5.75 7.02
CA PRO A 241 -21.58 4.45 6.35
C PRO A 241 -20.97 4.37 4.95
N ASP A 242 -20.96 5.45 4.20
CA ASP A 242 -20.34 5.48 2.87
C ASP A 242 -18.81 5.30 2.93
N VAL A 243 -18.15 5.79 3.98
CA VAL A 243 -16.71 5.53 4.23
C VAL A 243 -16.49 4.05 4.45
N THR A 244 -17.34 3.40 5.26
CA THR A 244 -17.24 1.96 5.51
C THR A 244 -17.34 1.13 4.23
N ASN A 245 -18.19 1.53 3.28
CA ASN A 245 -18.30 0.86 1.97
C ASN A 245 -17.00 0.97 1.15
N VAL A 246 -16.33 2.13 1.20
CA VAL A 246 -15.04 2.34 0.52
C VAL A 246 -13.93 1.51 1.17
N LEU A 247 -13.94 1.40 2.50
CA LEU A 247 -13.00 0.55 3.23
C LEU A 247 -13.20 -0.93 2.89
N LEU A 248 -14.44 -1.39 2.73
CA LEU A 248 -14.72 -2.75 2.27
C LEU A 248 -14.08 -3.02 0.91
N GLN A 249 -14.25 -2.10 -0.05
CA GLN A 249 -13.60 -2.24 -1.36
C GLN A 249 -12.08 -2.31 -1.23
N LEU A 250 -11.50 -1.42 -0.43
CA LEU A 250 -10.05 -1.37 -0.21
C LEU A 250 -9.50 -2.68 0.38
N MET A 251 -10.22 -3.27 1.34
CA MET A 251 -9.84 -4.54 1.98
C MET A 251 -9.99 -5.75 1.05
N ASP A 252 -10.97 -5.72 0.14
CA ASP A 252 -11.26 -6.85 -0.74
C ASP A 252 -10.42 -6.90 -2.00
N GLU A 253 -10.31 -5.73 -2.63
CA GLU A 253 -9.76 -5.61 -3.96
C GLU A 253 -8.32 -5.05 -3.92
N GLY A 254 -7.85 -4.59 -2.74
CA GLY A 254 -6.54 -3.96 -2.60
C GLY A 254 -6.39 -2.65 -3.36
N TYR A 255 -7.48 -2.08 -3.85
CA TYR A 255 -7.50 -0.76 -4.48
C TYR A 255 -8.80 -0.01 -4.16
N VAL A 256 -8.76 1.29 -4.31
CA VAL A 256 -9.94 2.16 -4.22
C VAL A 256 -10.08 2.98 -5.48
N THR A 257 -11.33 3.14 -5.93
CA THR A 257 -11.64 3.91 -7.13
C THR A 257 -12.30 5.22 -6.75
N GLY A 258 -11.72 6.33 -7.20
CA GLY A 258 -12.28 7.67 -7.01
C GLY A 258 -13.47 7.97 -7.90
N SER A 259 -14.19 9.02 -7.55
CA SER A 259 -15.33 9.52 -8.34
C SER A 259 -14.97 9.95 -9.77
N ASN A 260 -13.69 10.29 -10.01
CA ASN A 260 -13.12 10.59 -11.32
C ASN A 260 -12.68 9.33 -12.10
N GLY A 261 -12.91 8.13 -11.57
CA GLY A 261 -12.48 6.87 -12.17
C GLY A 261 -11.00 6.53 -11.94
N LYS A 262 -10.23 7.39 -11.28
CA LYS A 262 -8.84 7.09 -10.92
C LYS A 262 -8.80 6.01 -9.84
N ARG A 263 -7.92 5.03 -10.01
CA ARG A 263 -7.68 3.97 -9.02
C ARG A 263 -6.39 4.23 -8.29
N ALA A 264 -6.41 4.04 -6.97
CA ALA A 264 -5.23 4.01 -6.13
C ALA A 264 -5.01 2.59 -5.61
N ASP A 265 -3.80 2.09 -5.76
CA ASP A 265 -3.38 0.73 -5.40
C ASP A 265 -2.82 0.70 -3.97
N ALA A 266 -3.45 -0.07 -3.10
CA ALA A 266 -3.06 -0.26 -1.71
C ALA A 266 -2.65 -1.70 -1.38
N ARG A 267 -2.29 -2.51 -2.36
CA ARG A 267 -1.86 -3.91 -2.14
C ARG A 267 -0.61 -4.01 -1.26
N ASN A 268 0.25 -3.00 -1.32
CA ASN A 268 1.43 -2.92 -0.47
C ASN A 268 1.20 -2.16 0.84
N ALA A 269 -0.01 -1.68 1.08
CA ALA A 269 -0.34 -0.94 2.30
C ALA A 269 -0.69 -1.89 3.46
N ILE A 270 -0.41 -1.41 4.68
CA ILE A 270 -0.90 -1.99 5.93
C ILE A 270 -2.04 -1.10 6.40
N ILE A 271 -3.23 -1.68 6.56
CA ILE A 271 -4.43 -0.96 7.00
C ILE A 271 -4.67 -1.25 8.47
N ILE A 272 -4.73 -0.20 9.26
CA ILE A 272 -5.02 -0.26 10.70
C ILE A 272 -6.25 0.59 10.97
N MET A 273 -7.23 0.01 11.61
CA MET A 273 -8.42 0.70 12.11
C MET A 273 -8.38 0.67 13.63
N THR A 274 -8.67 1.77 14.30
CA THR A 274 -8.83 1.78 15.75
C THR A 274 -10.29 1.99 16.11
N SER A 275 -10.71 1.40 17.22
CA SER A 275 -12.05 1.62 17.78
C SER A 275 -12.00 1.59 19.31
N ASN A 276 -12.89 2.39 19.90
CA ASN A 276 -13.13 2.42 21.33
C ASN A 276 -14.41 1.66 21.73
N LEU A 277 -15.04 0.96 20.78
CA LEU A 277 -16.22 0.13 21.03
C LEU A 277 -15.89 -0.96 22.07
N GLY A 278 -16.81 -1.19 22.99
CA GLY A 278 -16.65 -2.14 24.10
C GLY A 278 -16.11 -1.51 25.38
N SER A 279 -15.25 -0.49 25.31
CA SER A 279 -14.69 0.15 26.52
C SER A 279 -15.72 0.94 27.32
N GLU A 280 -16.71 1.57 26.65
CA GLU A 280 -17.79 2.31 27.30
C GLU A 280 -18.81 1.38 28.03
N ALA A 281 -18.97 0.14 27.53
CA ALA A 281 -19.82 -0.85 28.18
C ALA A 281 -19.20 -1.37 29.49
N GLY A 282 -17.87 -1.52 29.52
CA GLY A 282 -17.12 -1.94 30.69
C GLY A 282 -17.09 -0.90 31.82
N GLU A 283 -17.12 0.41 31.50
CA GLU A 283 -17.17 1.47 32.52
C GLU A 283 -18.55 1.57 33.19
N LYS A 284 -19.63 1.27 32.50
CA LYS A 284 -21.00 1.34 33.06
C LYS A 284 -21.35 0.18 34.00
N ASN A 285 -20.65 -0.95 33.92
CA ASN A 285 -20.93 -2.15 34.72
C ASN A 285 -19.95 -2.40 35.88
N SER A 286 -19.07 -1.49 36.18
CA SER A 286 -18.01 -1.63 37.19
C SER A 286 -18.48 -1.34 38.66
N ILE A 287 -19.69 -1.69 39.04
CA ILE A 287 -20.13 -1.77 40.43
C ILE A 287 -20.38 -3.25 40.79
N GLY A 288 -19.26 -4.00 40.92
CA GLY A 288 -19.34 -5.40 41.38
C GLY A 288 -17.97 -6.07 41.33
N PHE A 289 -17.51 -6.63 42.44
CA PHE A 289 -16.30 -7.41 42.58
C PHE A 289 -16.42 -8.72 41.74
N GLY A 290 -15.91 -8.72 40.52
CA GLY A 290 -15.83 -9.90 39.67
C GLY A 290 -15.10 -9.58 38.39
N SER A 291 -13.87 -10.06 38.26
CA SER A 291 -13.12 -10.07 36.99
C SER A 291 -13.75 -11.07 36.04
N LEU A 292 -14.82 -10.70 35.35
CA LEU A 292 -15.38 -11.48 34.26
C LEU A 292 -14.70 -11.09 32.94
N GLU A 293 -14.38 -12.09 32.16
CA GLU A 293 -13.66 -12.06 30.90
C GLU A 293 -14.16 -10.94 29.95
N ARG A 294 -13.36 -9.90 29.77
CA ARG A 294 -13.63 -8.72 28.92
C ARG A 294 -13.75 -9.04 27.43
N THR A 295 -13.20 -10.17 26.97
CA THR A 295 -13.17 -10.57 25.56
C THR A 295 -14.55 -10.78 24.92
N GLY A 296 -15.58 -11.11 25.68
CA GLY A 296 -16.92 -11.37 25.14
C GLY A 296 -17.77 -10.13 24.88
N GLU A 297 -17.56 -9.04 25.61
CA GLU A 297 -18.33 -7.80 25.45
C GLU A 297 -17.83 -6.97 24.26
N ASP A 298 -16.52 -6.91 24.07
CA ASP A 298 -15.90 -6.24 22.91
C ASP A 298 -16.30 -6.89 21.58
N GLU A 299 -16.33 -8.25 21.56
CA GLU A 299 -16.84 -8.99 20.40
C GLU A 299 -18.34 -8.74 20.14
N LYS A 300 -19.12 -8.58 21.16
CA LYS A 300 -20.56 -8.33 21.01
C LYS A 300 -20.83 -6.94 20.47
N ALA A 301 -20.17 -5.92 21.04
CA ALA A 301 -20.24 -4.54 20.55
C ALA A 301 -19.77 -4.42 19.08
N MET A 302 -18.70 -5.13 18.74
CA MET A 302 -18.23 -5.22 17.36
C MET A 302 -19.25 -5.90 16.42
N LYS A 303 -19.91 -6.97 16.90
CA LYS A 303 -20.95 -7.68 16.13
C LYS A 303 -22.21 -6.85 15.90
N GLU A 304 -22.53 -5.96 16.79
CA GLU A 304 -23.67 -5.06 16.69
C GLU A 304 -23.36 -3.86 15.77
N PHE A 305 -22.13 -3.34 15.81
CA PHE A 305 -21.74 -2.15 15.03
C PHE A 305 -21.36 -2.48 13.58
N PHE A 306 -20.51 -3.48 13.39
CA PHE A 306 -20.06 -3.83 12.05
C PHE A 306 -20.98 -4.86 11.38
N ARG A 307 -21.39 -4.56 10.14
CA ARG A 307 -22.15 -5.51 9.30
C ARG A 307 -21.37 -6.81 9.12
N PRO A 308 -22.06 -7.95 8.91
CA PRO A 308 -21.42 -9.27 8.73
C PRO A 308 -20.34 -9.28 7.66
N GLU A 309 -20.53 -8.50 6.59
CA GLU A 309 -19.58 -8.36 5.48
C GLU A 309 -18.26 -7.77 5.93
N PHE A 310 -18.27 -6.84 6.88
CA PHE A 310 -17.05 -6.21 7.42
C PHE A 310 -16.31 -7.14 8.39
N ARG A 311 -17.04 -7.93 9.16
CA ARG A 311 -16.46 -8.83 10.19
C ARG A 311 -15.80 -10.09 9.61
N ASN A 312 -16.22 -10.51 8.43
CA ASN A 312 -15.72 -11.73 7.78
C ASN A 312 -14.43 -11.49 6.98
N ARG A 313 -13.84 -10.31 7.10
CA ARG A 313 -12.68 -9.85 6.36
C ARG A 313 -11.54 -9.43 7.27
#